data_0a5866306482103526af9ae6ff3905ce
#
_entry.id   0a5866306482103526af9ae6ff3905ce
#
_cell.length_a   1.000
_cell.length_b   1.000
_cell.length_c   1.000
_cell.angle_alpha   90.00
_cell.angle_beta   90.00
_cell.angle_gamma   90.00
#
_symmetry.space_group_name_H-M   'P 1'
#
loop_
_entity.id
_entity.type
_entity.pdbx_description
1 polymer ?
#
loop_
_entity_poly.entity_id
_entity_poly.type
_entity_poly.pdbx_seq_one_letter_code
_entity_poly.pdbx_strand_id
1 'polypeptide(L)'
;MVAARKVWIGIVAGAVTLLVGCSAGNEASPGSTSRAATTSVVTVPLAAPPTADPTPAPVDLATATRVTTPAPPGPPPTPATGTIALRTETLSGTPVPNVPVWIGLRQPCDPAGHDIPVGETTETQRQEAVTDTDGRAVFTAPVGCYHYGMTAPAGTNPVPEGMHAAFLTTGGQTVDGKLRFQDAAGPCHPDGISADLGLLDNATVGWCDGTWAVISFDTPGDNQRIVHRVGGTWTTYVLFPHEVCWSTAEADGVPVALRAYFTC
;
A
#
# COMPACT_ATOMS: atom_id res chain seq x y z
N MET A 1 -16.56 -59.45 21.10
CA MET A 1 -17.74 -59.33 20.19
C MET A 1 -17.56 -58.02 19.41
N VAL A 2 -17.12 -58.14 18.16
CA VAL A 2 -16.86 -57.00 17.27
C VAL A 2 -17.99 -56.93 16.26
N ALA A 3 -18.76 -55.85 16.28
CA ALA A 3 -19.85 -55.62 15.34
C ALA A 3 -19.34 -54.79 14.14
N ALA A 4 -19.30 -55.44 12.98
CA ALA A 4 -18.95 -54.79 11.69
C ALA A 4 -20.20 -54.04 11.18
N ARG A 5 -20.07 -52.72 10.95
CA ARG A 5 -21.04 -51.89 10.22
C ARG A 5 -20.70 -51.85 8.75
N LYS A 6 -21.60 -52.33 7.91
CA LYS A 6 -21.52 -52.25 6.44
C LYS A 6 -21.84 -50.81 6.00
N VAL A 7 -20.93 -50.24 5.20
CA VAL A 7 -21.11 -48.95 4.48
C VAL A 7 -21.74 -49.30 3.12
N TRP A 8 -22.86 -48.64 2.82
CA TRP A 8 -23.49 -48.68 1.49
C TRP A 8 -22.99 -47.47 0.70
N ILE A 9 -22.36 -47.73 -0.44
CA ILE A 9 -21.99 -46.70 -1.42
C ILE A 9 -23.09 -46.65 -2.48
N GLY A 10 -23.86 -45.57 -2.47
CA GLY A 10 -24.85 -45.28 -3.51
C GLY A 10 -24.20 -44.44 -4.62
N ILE A 11 -24.08 -44.99 -5.83
CA ILE A 11 -23.67 -44.30 -7.04
C ILE A 11 -24.91 -43.67 -7.66
N VAL A 12 -24.98 -42.33 -7.69
CA VAL A 12 -25.99 -41.60 -8.47
C VAL A 12 -25.30 -41.05 -9.75
N ALA A 13 -25.69 -41.65 -10.86
CA ALA A 13 -25.32 -41.15 -12.18
C ALA A 13 -26.29 -40.02 -12.59
N GLY A 14 -25.79 -38.78 -12.63
CA GLY A 14 -26.53 -37.62 -13.14
C GLY A 14 -26.06 -37.21 -14.53
N ALA A 15 -26.99 -37.23 -15.48
CA ALA A 15 -26.77 -36.85 -16.88
C ALA A 15 -26.50 -35.35 -17.04
N VAL A 16 -25.41 -35.01 -17.72
CA VAL A 16 -25.05 -33.63 -18.13
C VAL A 16 -25.75 -33.31 -19.45
N THR A 17 -26.63 -32.33 -19.45
CA THR A 17 -27.22 -31.76 -20.66
C THR A 17 -26.49 -30.47 -21.03
N LEU A 18 -25.69 -30.50 -22.09
CA LEU A 18 -25.05 -29.35 -22.70
C LEU A 18 -26.08 -28.54 -23.50
N LEU A 19 -26.34 -27.32 -23.12
CA LEU A 19 -27.02 -26.31 -23.94
C LEU A 19 -25.98 -25.31 -24.45
N VAL A 20 -25.66 -25.45 -25.72
CA VAL A 20 -24.87 -24.48 -26.51
C VAL A 20 -25.84 -23.36 -26.94
N GLY A 21 -25.63 -22.15 -26.42
CA GLY A 21 -26.32 -20.94 -26.85
C GLY A 21 -25.30 -19.94 -27.41
N CYS A 22 -25.14 -19.92 -28.73
CA CYS A 22 -24.49 -18.80 -29.45
C CYS A 22 -25.46 -17.63 -29.54
N SER A 23 -25.08 -16.46 -29.01
CA SER A 23 -25.71 -15.21 -29.35
C SER A 23 -24.64 -14.19 -29.67
N ALA A 24 -24.47 -13.92 -30.96
CA ALA A 24 -23.68 -12.81 -31.48
C ALA A 24 -24.52 -11.53 -31.36
N GLY A 25 -24.09 -10.60 -30.55
CA GLY A 25 -24.62 -9.24 -30.46
C GLY A 25 -23.51 -8.25 -30.77
N ASN A 26 -23.52 -7.77 -32.01
CA ASN A 26 -22.66 -6.70 -32.50
C ASN A 26 -23.32 -5.38 -32.12
N GLU A 27 -22.75 -4.61 -31.17
CA GLU A 27 -23.14 -3.21 -30.99
C GLU A 27 -21.95 -2.30 -31.14
N ALA A 28 -22.09 -1.43 -32.13
CA ALA A 28 -21.12 -0.44 -32.57
C ALA A 28 -20.88 0.63 -31.49
N SER A 29 -19.62 0.88 -31.19
CA SER A 29 -19.17 1.99 -30.36
C SER A 29 -19.15 3.29 -31.19
N PRO A 30 -19.76 4.38 -30.73
CA PRO A 30 -19.65 5.66 -31.42
C PRO A 30 -18.40 6.42 -31.05
N GLY A 31 -17.61 6.72 -32.07
CA GLY A 31 -16.81 7.91 -32.33
C GLY A 31 -16.08 8.61 -31.16
N SER A 32 -14.80 8.31 -31.00
CA SER A 32 -13.85 9.23 -30.37
C SER A 32 -13.57 10.38 -31.31
N THR A 33 -14.12 11.56 -31.02
CA THR A 33 -13.73 12.83 -31.64
C THR A 33 -12.35 13.24 -31.17
N SER A 34 -11.37 13.11 -32.04
CA SER A 34 -10.01 13.61 -31.88
C SER A 34 -10.04 15.15 -31.86
N ARG A 35 -9.79 15.74 -30.72
CA ARG A 35 -9.67 17.19 -30.56
C ARG A 35 -8.26 17.59 -31.00
N ALA A 36 -8.21 18.30 -32.15
CA ALA A 36 -6.97 18.86 -32.66
C ALA A 36 -6.33 19.83 -31.66
N ALA A 37 -5.10 19.57 -31.33
CA ALA A 37 -4.27 20.48 -30.52
C ALA A 37 -3.86 21.67 -31.39
N THR A 38 -4.34 22.85 -31.04
CA THR A 38 -3.94 24.11 -31.67
C THR A 38 -2.58 24.50 -31.09
N THR A 39 -1.54 24.39 -31.88
CA THR A 39 -0.18 24.87 -31.55
C THR A 39 -0.16 26.40 -31.65
N SER A 40 -0.12 27.08 -30.52
CA SER A 40 0.11 28.52 -30.46
C SER A 40 1.60 28.80 -30.66
N VAL A 41 1.92 29.41 -31.78
CA VAL A 41 3.26 29.93 -32.08
C VAL A 41 3.44 31.24 -31.32
N VAL A 42 4.31 31.21 -30.28
CA VAL A 42 4.75 32.45 -29.59
C VAL A 42 5.87 33.12 -30.41
N THR A 43 5.55 34.23 -31.00
CA THR A 43 6.53 35.08 -31.70
C THR A 43 7.31 35.91 -30.67
N VAL A 44 8.59 35.63 -30.51
CA VAL A 44 9.49 36.41 -29.66
C VAL A 44 9.95 37.67 -30.45
N PRO A 45 9.80 38.89 -29.89
CA PRO A 45 10.29 40.09 -30.56
C PRO A 45 11.82 40.13 -30.57
N LEU A 46 12.38 40.46 -31.73
CA LEU A 46 13.79 40.63 -31.97
C LEU A 46 14.29 41.87 -31.22
N ALA A 47 15.29 41.71 -30.36
CA ALA A 47 15.92 42.78 -29.59
C ALA A 47 16.72 43.71 -30.53
N ALA A 48 16.59 45.01 -30.30
CA ALA A 48 17.33 46.07 -31.02
C ALA A 48 18.82 46.03 -30.68
N PRO A 49 19.72 46.47 -31.61
CA PRO A 49 21.15 46.46 -31.42
C PRO A 49 21.61 47.49 -30.37
N PRO A 50 22.68 47.21 -29.64
CA PRO A 50 23.17 48.10 -28.59
C PRO A 50 23.84 49.34 -29.20
N THR A 51 23.54 50.50 -28.63
CA THR A 51 24.11 51.80 -28.91
C THR A 51 25.56 51.87 -28.40
N ALA A 52 26.42 52.50 -29.17
CA ALA A 52 27.85 52.61 -28.96
C ALA A 52 28.27 53.23 -27.61
N ASP A 53 29.33 52.67 -27.10
CA ASP A 53 30.07 52.97 -25.87
C ASP A 53 30.68 54.42 -25.86
N PRO A 54 30.60 55.14 -24.73
CA PRO A 54 31.37 56.34 -24.51
C PRO A 54 32.77 55.96 -24.01
N THR A 55 33.74 56.65 -24.60
CA THR A 55 35.20 56.65 -24.33
C THR A 55 35.50 56.72 -22.82
N PRO A 56 36.36 55.83 -22.28
CA PRO A 56 36.72 55.87 -20.86
C PRO A 56 37.71 57.00 -20.56
N ALA A 57 37.46 57.75 -19.48
CA ALA A 57 38.39 58.73 -18.88
C ALA A 57 39.54 57.97 -18.17
N PRO A 58 40.74 58.65 -18.07
CA PRO A 58 41.90 58.03 -17.43
C PRO A 58 41.70 57.78 -15.95
N VAL A 59 41.91 56.53 -15.54
CA VAL A 59 41.76 56.07 -14.14
C VAL A 59 43.13 56.25 -13.46
N ASP A 60 43.07 56.95 -12.32
CA ASP A 60 44.20 57.13 -11.42
C ASP A 60 44.63 55.74 -10.80
N LEU A 61 45.93 55.48 -10.93
CA LEU A 61 46.57 54.26 -10.51
C LEU A 61 47.05 54.37 -9.07
N ALA A 62 46.19 54.21 -8.09
CA ALA A 62 46.67 53.98 -6.73
C ALA A 62 45.53 53.49 -5.80
N THR A 63 45.32 52.18 -5.70
CA THR A 63 45.05 51.50 -4.42
C THR A 63 45.04 50.02 -4.74
N ALA A 64 46.10 49.30 -4.38
CA ALA A 64 46.12 47.82 -4.44
C ALA A 64 45.14 47.27 -3.47
N THR A 65 43.91 47.04 -3.93
CA THR A 65 42.90 46.29 -3.18
C THR A 65 43.36 44.82 -3.07
N ARG A 66 43.68 44.40 -1.87
CA ARG A 66 44.03 43.03 -1.55
C ARG A 66 42.86 42.13 -1.97
N VAL A 67 43.01 41.44 -3.08
CA VAL A 67 42.06 40.43 -3.52
C VAL A 67 42.11 39.28 -2.48
N THR A 68 41.13 39.27 -1.57
CA THR A 68 40.92 38.14 -0.65
C THR A 68 40.35 37.00 -1.51
N THR A 69 41.15 35.99 -1.80
CA THR A 69 40.70 34.76 -2.45
C THR A 69 39.56 34.17 -1.61
N PRO A 70 38.36 33.95 -2.17
CA PRO A 70 37.27 33.29 -1.44
C PRO A 70 37.75 31.91 -0.93
N ALA A 71 37.47 31.61 0.33
CA ALA A 71 37.74 30.28 0.87
C ALA A 71 36.99 29.23 0.03
N PRO A 72 37.63 28.07 -0.25
CA PRO A 72 36.95 27.01 -0.99
C PRO A 72 35.64 26.64 -0.27
N PRO A 73 34.54 26.38 -1.02
CA PRO A 73 33.27 25.97 -0.43
C PRO A 73 33.49 24.71 0.46
N GLY A 74 33.00 24.77 1.68
CA GLY A 74 33.03 23.62 2.60
C GLY A 74 32.33 22.41 2.02
N PRO A 75 32.63 21.20 2.50
CA PRO A 75 31.89 20.00 2.07
C PRO A 75 30.38 20.19 2.28
N PRO A 76 29.54 19.66 1.36
CA PRO A 76 28.09 19.72 1.52
C PRO A 76 27.65 19.13 2.87
N PRO A 77 26.66 19.70 3.55
CA PRO A 77 26.15 19.15 4.80
C PRO A 77 25.64 17.72 4.57
N THR A 78 26.03 16.79 5.45
CA THR A 78 25.51 15.41 5.41
C THR A 78 24.01 15.45 5.66
N PRO A 79 23.19 14.79 4.82
CA PRO A 79 21.75 14.74 5.03
C PRO A 79 21.42 14.17 6.43
N ALA A 80 20.43 14.78 7.10
CA ALA A 80 19.91 14.24 8.35
C ALA A 80 19.26 12.87 8.08
N THR A 81 19.56 11.87 8.90
CA THR A 81 19.06 10.50 8.76
C THR A 81 18.15 10.12 9.93
N GLY A 82 17.19 9.22 9.70
CA GLY A 82 16.36 8.57 10.70
C GLY A 82 16.35 7.05 10.50
N THR A 83 15.42 6.39 11.16
CA THR A 83 15.28 4.93 11.15
C THR A 83 13.88 4.54 10.66
N ILE A 84 13.78 3.57 9.74
CA ILE A 84 12.54 2.88 9.39
C ILE A 84 12.69 1.43 9.86
N ALA A 85 11.81 1.00 10.79
CA ALA A 85 11.79 -0.36 11.30
C ALA A 85 10.57 -1.09 10.76
N LEU A 86 10.80 -2.07 9.89
CA LEU A 86 9.74 -2.91 9.34
C LEU A 86 9.58 -4.18 10.16
N ARG A 87 8.34 -4.60 10.38
CA ARG A 87 7.98 -5.87 11.00
C ARG A 87 7.11 -6.68 10.07
N THR A 88 7.45 -7.96 9.90
CA THR A 88 6.63 -8.97 9.21
C THR A 88 6.00 -9.89 10.25
N GLU A 89 4.67 -9.97 10.25
CA GLU A 89 3.91 -10.75 11.23
C GLU A 89 2.62 -11.30 10.59
N THR A 90 2.04 -12.35 11.17
CA THR A 90 0.70 -12.80 10.79
C THR A 90 -0.35 -11.84 11.36
N LEU A 91 -1.62 -12.01 10.97
CA LEU A 91 -2.74 -11.23 11.54
C LEU A 91 -2.86 -11.41 13.06
N SER A 92 -2.56 -12.60 13.57
CA SER A 92 -2.51 -12.89 15.01
C SER A 92 -1.25 -12.36 15.72
N GLY A 93 -0.33 -11.69 15.00
CA GLY A 93 0.88 -11.09 15.56
C GLY A 93 2.06 -12.05 15.69
N THR A 94 1.99 -13.26 15.11
CA THR A 94 3.12 -14.18 15.08
C THR A 94 4.19 -13.66 14.11
N PRO A 95 5.47 -13.48 14.54
CA PRO A 95 6.54 -13.05 13.65
C PRO A 95 6.74 -14.00 12.46
N VAL A 96 6.96 -13.42 11.26
CA VAL A 96 7.32 -14.17 10.05
C VAL A 96 8.75 -13.81 9.66
N PRO A 97 9.74 -14.66 9.94
CA PRO A 97 11.15 -14.38 9.65
C PRO A 97 11.52 -14.63 8.19
N ASN A 98 12.72 -14.19 7.81
CA ASN A 98 13.33 -14.43 6.50
C ASN A 98 12.52 -13.87 5.32
N VAL A 99 11.77 -12.80 5.54
CA VAL A 99 11.02 -12.11 4.48
C VAL A 99 11.90 -11.03 3.86
N PRO A 100 12.14 -11.05 2.54
CA PRO A 100 12.76 -9.93 1.83
C PRO A 100 11.85 -8.71 1.87
N VAL A 101 12.35 -7.62 2.45
CA VAL A 101 11.62 -6.34 2.59
C VAL A 101 12.44 -5.20 1.99
N TRP A 102 11.77 -4.13 1.62
CA TRP A 102 12.41 -2.99 1.01
C TRP A 102 11.78 -1.67 1.42
N ILE A 103 12.57 -0.60 1.33
CA ILE A 103 12.11 0.79 1.37
C ILE A 103 12.57 1.51 0.10
N GLY A 104 11.74 2.37 -0.47
CA GLY A 104 12.03 3.16 -1.67
C GLY A 104 11.78 4.65 -1.43
N LEU A 105 12.83 5.48 -1.51
CA LEU A 105 12.73 6.94 -1.39
C LEU A 105 11.98 7.50 -2.60
N ARG A 106 10.92 8.27 -2.35
CA ARG A 106 10.06 8.91 -3.37
C ARG A 106 10.37 10.40 -3.47
N GLN A 107 10.56 10.89 -4.69
CA GLN A 107 10.84 12.31 -4.96
C GLN A 107 10.11 12.77 -6.24
N PRO A 108 9.68 14.06 -6.31
CA PRO A 108 9.69 15.05 -5.22
C PRO A 108 8.64 14.72 -4.15
N CYS A 109 8.90 15.00 -2.87
CA CYS A 109 7.96 14.82 -1.78
C CYS A 109 8.33 15.69 -0.57
N ASP A 110 7.32 16.26 0.09
CA ASP A 110 7.44 16.90 1.40
C ASP A 110 7.00 15.91 2.50
N PRO A 111 7.92 15.38 3.32
CA PRO A 111 7.56 14.42 4.34
C PRO A 111 6.66 14.99 5.45
N ALA A 112 6.62 16.33 5.65
CA ALA A 112 5.74 16.96 6.61
C ALA A 112 4.27 16.95 6.15
N GLY A 113 4.02 16.85 4.85
CA GLY A 113 2.67 16.73 4.29
C GLY A 113 2.02 15.36 4.53
N HIS A 114 2.79 14.33 4.88
CA HIS A 114 2.35 12.94 5.06
C HIS A 114 1.55 12.40 3.88
N ASP A 115 1.91 12.82 2.67
CA ASP A 115 1.31 12.37 1.42
C ASP A 115 2.39 12.10 0.36
N ILE A 116 2.16 11.08 -0.46
CA ILE A 116 2.99 10.76 -1.62
C ILE A 116 2.07 10.79 -2.84
N PRO A 117 2.04 11.90 -3.60
CA PRO A 117 1.15 12.04 -4.75
C PRO A 117 1.35 10.92 -5.78
N VAL A 118 0.25 10.24 -6.13
CA VAL A 118 0.27 9.14 -7.09
C VAL A 118 0.57 9.68 -8.50
N GLY A 119 1.58 9.10 -9.14
CA GLY A 119 1.99 9.48 -10.50
C GLY A 119 2.87 10.72 -10.60
N GLU A 120 3.08 11.47 -9.51
CA GLU A 120 3.90 12.68 -9.49
C GLU A 120 5.30 12.45 -8.92
N THR A 121 5.52 11.32 -8.25
CA THR A 121 6.79 10.98 -7.62
C THR A 121 7.45 9.78 -8.28
N THR A 122 8.80 9.75 -8.25
CA THR A 122 9.60 8.61 -8.72
C THR A 122 10.43 8.03 -7.58
N GLU A 123 10.72 6.73 -7.65
CA GLU A 123 11.67 6.10 -6.75
C GLU A 123 13.09 6.48 -7.17
N THR A 124 13.82 7.15 -6.26
CA THR A 124 15.19 7.64 -6.53
C THR A 124 16.26 6.79 -5.86
N GLN A 125 15.91 6.07 -4.78
CA GLN A 125 16.81 5.19 -4.05
C GLN A 125 16.01 4.04 -3.43
N ARG A 126 16.56 2.81 -3.48
CA ARG A 126 16.01 1.62 -2.84
C ARG A 126 17.03 1.01 -1.90
N GLN A 127 16.55 0.54 -0.74
CA GLN A 127 17.31 -0.31 0.18
C GLN A 127 16.51 -1.59 0.40
N GLU A 128 17.21 -2.71 0.55
CA GLU A 128 16.61 -4.02 0.74
C GLU A 128 17.27 -4.72 1.95
N ALA A 129 16.50 -5.50 2.66
CA ALA A 129 16.95 -6.31 3.78
C ALA A 129 16.11 -7.59 3.88
N VAL A 130 16.55 -8.52 4.72
CA VAL A 130 15.77 -9.71 5.08
C VAL A 130 15.44 -9.62 6.57
N THR A 131 14.20 -9.90 6.95
CA THR A 131 13.78 -9.86 8.35
C THR A 131 14.46 -10.96 9.18
N ASP A 132 14.80 -10.64 10.41
CA ASP A 132 15.39 -11.54 11.39
C ASP A 132 14.38 -12.57 11.97
N THR A 133 14.79 -13.30 13.00
CA THR A 133 13.95 -14.31 13.67
C THR A 133 12.71 -13.72 14.35
N ASP A 134 12.72 -12.44 14.67
CA ASP A 134 11.60 -11.71 15.26
C ASP A 134 10.73 -11.01 14.18
N GLY A 135 10.98 -11.31 12.91
CA GLY A 135 10.30 -10.71 11.76
C GLY A 135 10.67 -9.23 11.57
N ARG A 136 11.87 -8.79 12.01
CA ARG A 136 12.24 -7.37 12.00
C ARG A 136 13.36 -7.08 11.02
N ALA A 137 13.26 -5.93 10.33
CA ALA A 137 14.33 -5.33 9.52
C ALA A 137 14.42 -3.84 9.84
N VAL A 138 15.64 -3.29 9.91
CA VAL A 138 15.88 -1.89 10.28
C VAL A 138 16.72 -1.21 9.20
N PHE A 139 16.25 -0.06 8.74
CA PHE A 139 16.90 0.77 7.73
C PHE A 139 17.30 2.11 8.32
N THR A 140 18.52 2.56 8.04
CA THR A 140 18.94 3.94 8.25
C THR A 140 18.77 4.70 6.92
N ALA A 141 17.98 5.77 6.93
CA ALA A 141 17.58 6.45 5.71
C ALA A 141 17.55 7.97 5.89
N PRO A 142 17.82 8.78 4.83
CA PRO A 142 17.64 10.22 4.85
C PRO A 142 16.21 10.64 5.23
N VAL A 143 16.06 11.87 5.73
CA VAL A 143 14.73 12.51 5.85
C VAL A 143 14.05 12.51 4.48
N GLY A 144 12.77 12.07 4.42
CA GLY A 144 12.03 11.92 3.16
C GLY A 144 10.80 11.04 3.27
N CYS A 145 10.16 10.82 2.13
CA CYS A 145 8.97 9.98 1.99
C CYS A 145 9.35 8.65 1.36
N TYR A 146 8.84 7.57 1.93
CA TYR A 146 9.18 6.22 1.53
C TYR A 146 7.93 5.40 1.23
N HIS A 147 7.96 4.68 0.12
CA HIS A 147 7.16 3.47 0.02
C HIS A 147 7.95 2.30 0.61
N TYR A 148 7.24 1.35 1.22
CA TYR A 148 7.86 0.11 1.66
C TYR A 148 6.99 -1.09 1.32
N GLY A 149 7.62 -2.26 1.27
CA GLY A 149 6.93 -3.49 0.91
C GLY A 149 7.81 -4.71 1.14
N MET A 150 7.30 -5.85 0.66
CA MET A 150 7.98 -7.14 0.75
C MET A 150 7.86 -7.93 -0.53
N THR A 151 8.73 -8.93 -0.67
CA THR A 151 8.55 -10.03 -1.59
C THR A 151 8.10 -11.24 -0.77
N ALA A 152 6.86 -11.67 -0.96
CA ALA A 152 6.31 -12.78 -0.20
C ALA A 152 7.09 -14.07 -0.49
N PRO A 153 7.62 -14.76 0.53
CA PRO A 153 8.24 -16.07 0.34
C PRO A 153 7.26 -17.10 -0.23
N ALA A 154 7.77 -18.05 -0.98
CA ALA A 154 6.94 -19.13 -1.54
C ALA A 154 6.20 -19.90 -0.42
N GLY A 155 4.90 -20.13 -0.61
CA GLY A 155 4.05 -20.83 0.37
C GLY A 155 3.51 -19.96 1.49
N THR A 156 3.80 -18.64 1.49
CA THR A 156 3.14 -17.68 2.38
C THR A 156 1.97 -17.01 1.67
N ASN A 157 1.02 -16.50 2.44
CA ASN A 157 -0.16 -15.78 1.92
C ASN A 157 -0.17 -14.36 2.51
N PRO A 158 0.36 -13.34 1.79
CA PRO A 158 0.35 -11.96 2.26
C PRO A 158 -1.08 -11.42 2.32
N VAL A 159 -1.34 -10.55 3.30
CA VAL A 159 -2.58 -9.77 3.33
C VAL A 159 -2.51 -8.75 2.20
N PRO A 160 -3.52 -8.65 1.31
CA PRO A 160 -3.55 -7.63 0.27
C PRO A 160 -3.83 -6.27 0.90
N GLU A 161 -2.77 -5.62 1.31
CA GLU A 161 -2.79 -4.25 1.82
C GLU A 161 -2.45 -3.30 0.68
N GLY A 162 -2.98 -2.10 0.74
CA GLY A 162 -2.62 -1.05 -0.21
C GLY A 162 -1.14 -0.68 -0.14
N MET A 163 -0.78 0.40 -0.81
CA MET A 163 0.60 0.90 -0.80
C MET A 163 0.96 1.43 0.58
N HIS A 164 2.04 0.90 1.16
CA HIS A 164 2.55 1.35 2.46
C HIS A 164 3.46 2.56 2.29
N ALA A 165 3.30 3.54 3.19
CA ALA A 165 4.12 4.73 3.22
C ALA A 165 4.73 4.98 4.61
N ALA A 166 5.95 5.52 4.64
CA ALA A 166 6.63 5.97 5.84
C ALA A 166 7.22 7.37 5.59
N PHE A 167 7.11 8.25 6.59
CA PHE A 167 7.55 9.63 6.50
C PHE A 167 8.58 9.94 7.58
N LEU A 168 9.84 10.07 7.19
CA LEU A 168 10.90 10.59 8.06
C LEU A 168 10.93 12.10 7.93
N THR A 169 10.38 12.81 8.90
CA THR A 169 10.26 14.28 8.87
C THR A 169 11.44 14.97 9.51
N THR A 170 12.17 14.30 10.42
CA THR A 170 13.32 14.86 11.15
C THR A 170 14.43 13.84 11.32
N GLY A 171 15.66 14.33 11.47
CA GLY A 171 16.81 13.49 11.82
C GLY A 171 16.63 12.82 13.19
N GLY A 172 17.06 11.57 13.30
CA GLY A 172 16.93 10.75 14.52
C GLY A 172 15.55 10.17 14.78
N GLN A 173 14.54 10.50 13.97
CA GLN A 173 13.19 9.91 14.06
C GLN A 173 13.23 8.42 13.78
N THR A 174 12.38 7.64 14.48
CA THR A 174 12.09 6.25 14.15
C THR A 174 10.62 6.14 13.70
N VAL A 175 10.39 5.47 12.58
CA VAL A 175 9.06 5.14 12.05
C VAL A 175 8.95 3.64 11.93
N ASP A 176 7.88 3.07 12.50
CA ASP A 176 7.58 1.64 12.41
C ASP A 176 6.61 1.37 11.27
N GLY A 177 6.86 0.30 10.50
CA GLY A 177 5.99 -0.21 9.46
C GLY A 177 5.67 -1.68 9.67
N LYS A 178 4.47 -2.12 9.25
CA LYS A 178 4.04 -3.51 9.32
C LYS A 178 3.71 -4.05 7.95
N LEU A 179 4.05 -5.32 7.73
CA LEU A 179 3.74 -6.11 6.55
C LEU A 179 3.14 -7.43 7.04
N ARG A 180 1.90 -7.70 6.66
CA ARG A 180 1.12 -8.78 7.28
C ARG A 180 0.91 -9.96 6.36
N PHE A 181 0.80 -11.12 6.98
CA PHE A 181 0.45 -12.39 6.35
C PHE A 181 -0.84 -12.95 6.95
N GLN A 182 -1.56 -13.75 6.16
CA GLN A 182 -2.66 -14.57 6.67
C GLN A 182 -2.12 -15.57 7.69
N ASP A 183 -2.92 -15.89 8.69
CA ASP A 183 -2.60 -16.97 9.61
C ASP A 183 -2.68 -18.34 8.90
N ALA A 184 -1.70 -19.20 9.15
CA ALA A 184 -1.69 -20.57 8.61
C ALA A 184 -2.60 -21.54 9.40
N ALA A 185 -3.09 -21.11 10.56
CA ALA A 185 -3.96 -21.90 11.42
C ALA A 185 -4.63 -20.98 12.47
N GLY A 186 -5.61 -21.52 13.20
CA GLY A 186 -6.28 -20.77 14.27
C GLY A 186 -7.53 -20.04 13.82
N PRO A 187 -8.09 -19.19 14.70
CA PRO A 187 -9.37 -18.52 14.41
C PRO A 187 -9.32 -17.57 13.22
N CYS A 188 -8.18 -16.94 12.98
CA CYS A 188 -8.01 -16.00 11.88
C CYS A 188 -7.62 -16.65 10.54
N HIS A 189 -7.60 -17.98 10.46
CA HIS A 189 -7.29 -18.70 9.22
C HIS A 189 -8.44 -18.53 8.21
N PRO A 190 -8.14 -18.10 6.96
CA PRO A 190 -9.17 -17.81 5.95
C PRO A 190 -10.13 -18.97 5.66
N ASP A 191 -9.60 -20.20 5.53
CA ASP A 191 -10.40 -21.38 5.22
C ASP A 191 -11.38 -21.72 6.34
N GLY A 192 -10.97 -21.54 7.61
CA GLY A 192 -11.83 -21.74 8.77
C GLY A 192 -13.00 -20.75 8.78
N ILE A 193 -12.73 -19.48 8.51
CA ILE A 193 -13.75 -18.44 8.42
C ILE A 193 -14.70 -18.74 7.25
N SER A 194 -14.18 -19.10 6.09
CA SER A 194 -14.98 -19.43 4.91
C SER A 194 -15.86 -20.64 5.14
N ALA A 195 -15.36 -21.69 5.79
CA ALA A 195 -16.09 -22.89 6.10
C ALA A 195 -17.25 -22.63 7.07
N ASP A 196 -17.01 -21.87 8.14
CA ASP A 196 -18.02 -21.50 9.12
C ASP A 196 -19.17 -20.68 8.50
N LEU A 197 -18.84 -19.82 7.54
CA LEU A 197 -19.80 -18.97 6.84
C LEU A 197 -20.50 -19.68 5.66
N GLY A 198 -20.10 -20.90 5.32
CA GLY A 198 -20.62 -21.65 4.19
C GLY A 198 -20.29 -21.02 2.83
N LEU A 199 -19.14 -20.37 2.72
CA LEU A 199 -18.71 -19.69 1.51
C LEU A 199 -18.07 -20.69 0.53
N LEU A 200 -18.28 -20.46 -0.77
CA LEU A 200 -17.69 -21.30 -1.84
C LEU A 200 -16.25 -20.87 -2.16
N ASP A 201 -15.96 -19.59 -1.99
CA ASP A 201 -14.65 -19.01 -2.27
C ASP A 201 -13.90 -18.74 -0.96
N ASN A 202 -12.58 -18.84 -0.99
CA ASN A 202 -11.75 -18.51 0.15
C ASN A 202 -11.78 -16.99 0.39
N ALA A 203 -12.09 -16.61 1.62
CA ALA A 203 -12.02 -15.22 2.04
C ALA A 203 -10.57 -14.76 2.16
N THR A 204 -10.34 -13.50 1.85
CA THR A 204 -9.14 -12.78 2.27
C THR A 204 -9.44 -12.07 3.58
N VAL A 205 -8.64 -12.32 4.62
CA VAL A 205 -8.79 -11.65 5.91
C VAL A 205 -7.93 -10.39 5.92
N GLY A 206 -8.55 -9.23 5.98
CA GLY A 206 -7.87 -7.94 6.04
C GLY A 206 -7.48 -7.54 7.46
N TRP A 207 -8.28 -7.97 8.45
CA TRP A 207 -8.04 -7.73 9.87
C TRP A 207 -8.72 -8.84 10.70
N CYS A 208 -8.08 -9.27 11.80
CA CYS A 208 -8.65 -10.26 12.71
C CYS A 208 -7.98 -10.17 14.09
N ASP A 209 -8.78 -10.30 15.17
CA ASP A 209 -8.30 -10.42 16.56
C ASP A 209 -8.66 -11.76 17.21
N GLY A 210 -9.21 -12.70 16.42
CA GLY A 210 -9.68 -14.00 16.90
C GLY A 210 -11.14 -14.03 17.32
N THR A 211 -11.78 -12.88 17.50
CA THR A 211 -13.20 -12.72 17.86
C THR A 211 -13.96 -11.96 16.77
N TRP A 212 -13.33 -10.96 16.18
CA TRP A 212 -13.84 -10.16 15.07
C TRP A 212 -12.89 -10.23 13.89
N ALA A 213 -13.42 -10.17 12.68
CA ALA A 213 -12.60 -10.09 11.49
C ALA A 213 -13.29 -9.25 10.40
N VAL A 214 -12.46 -8.62 9.54
CA VAL A 214 -12.87 -8.04 8.27
C VAL A 214 -12.40 -8.98 7.17
N ILE A 215 -13.32 -9.43 6.34
CA ILE A 215 -13.03 -10.32 5.23
C ILE A 215 -13.53 -9.73 3.93
N SER A 216 -12.88 -10.11 2.83
CA SER A 216 -13.27 -9.74 1.46
C SER A 216 -13.06 -10.93 0.51
N PHE A 217 -13.60 -10.80 -0.70
CA PHE A 217 -13.48 -11.79 -1.77
C PHE A 217 -13.07 -11.10 -3.06
N ASP A 218 -12.42 -11.80 -3.97
CA ASP A 218 -12.04 -11.28 -5.29
C ASP A 218 -13.21 -11.20 -6.28
N THR A 219 -14.41 -11.62 -5.86
CA THR A 219 -15.61 -11.59 -6.70
C THR A 219 -16.11 -10.15 -6.86
N PRO A 220 -16.44 -9.67 -8.08
CA PRO A 220 -17.03 -8.36 -8.27
C PRO A 220 -18.34 -8.19 -7.51
N GLY A 221 -18.52 -7.05 -6.85
CA GLY A 221 -19.72 -6.70 -6.07
C GLY A 221 -19.41 -6.39 -4.61
N ASP A 222 -20.46 -6.35 -3.78
CA ASP A 222 -20.37 -6.10 -2.34
C ASP A 222 -19.83 -7.35 -1.64
N ASN A 223 -18.53 -7.47 -1.60
CA ASN A 223 -17.84 -8.67 -1.19
C ASN A 223 -17.13 -8.55 0.17
N GLN A 224 -17.25 -7.41 0.85
CA GLN A 224 -16.65 -7.19 2.16
C GLN A 224 -17.66 -7.45 3.27
N ARG A 225 -17.19 -8.04 4.38
CA ARG A 225 -17.99 -8.32 5.57
C ARG A 225 -17.20 -8.05 6.84
N ILE A 226 -17.90 -7.63 7.88
CA ILE A 226 -17.41 -7.80 9.25
C ILE A 226 -18.10 -9.06 9.81
N VAL A 227 -17.29 -9.94 10.37
CA VAL A 227 -17.74 -11.21 10.95
C VAL A 227 -17.35 -11.25 12.42
N HIS A 228 -18.19 -11.95 13.22
CA HIS A 228 -18.03 -12.09 14.65
C HIS A 228 -18.04 -13.58 15.02
N ARG A 229 -17.15 -13.99 15.89
CA ARG A 229 -17.03 -15.38 16.34
C ARG A 229 -17.87 -15.63 17.60
N VAL A 230 -18.97 -16.34 17.44
CA VAL A 230 -19.92 -16.66 18.52
C VAL A 230 -19.89 -18.16 18.81
N GLY A 231 -19.63 -18.56 20.05
CA GLY A 231 -19.58 -19.97 20.43
C GLY A 231 -18.52 -20.79 19.68
N GLY A 232 -17.48 -20.13 19.17
CA GLY A 232 -16.42 -20.78 18.42
C GLY A 232 -16.60 -20.81 16.90
N THR A 233 -17.75 -20.36 16.39
CA THR A 233 -18.13 -20.34 14.96
C THR A 233 -18.23 -18.90 14.46
N TRP A 234 -17.74 -18.63 13.27
CA TRP A 234 -17.84 -17.33 12.63
C TRP A 234 -19.24 -17.10 12.05
N THR A 235 -19.79 -15.91 12.28
CA THR A 235 -21.07 -15.47 11.75
C THR A 235 -20.95 -14.06 11.16
N THR A 236 -21.71 -13.76 10.12
CA THR A 236 -21.73 -12.41 9.54
C THR A 236 -22.40 -11.45 10.52
N TYR A 237 -21.69 -10.37 10.89
CA TYR A 237 -22.23 -9.24 11.62
C TYR A 237 -22.87 -8.22 10.67
N VAL A 238 -22.10 -7.72 9.69
CA VAL A 238 -22.59 -6.81 8.65
C VAL A 238 -21.99 -7.15 7.29
N LEU A 239 -22.77 -6.92 6.23
CA LEU A 239 -22.36 -6.94 4.83
C LEU A 239 -22.16 -5.50 4.36
N PHE A 240 -21.18 -5.24 3.52
CA PHE A 240 -20.98 -3.92 2.91
C PHE A 240 -21.72 -3.80 1.58
N PRO A 241 -22.33 -2.62 1.28
CA PRO A 241 -22.47 -1.45 2.17
C PRO A 241 -23.49 -1.69 3.29
N HIS A 242 -23.38 -0.98 4.42
CA HIS A 242 -24.33 -1.04 5.53
C HIS A 242 -24.58 0.35 6.16
N GLU A 243 -25.67 0.45 6.92
CA GLU A 243 -26.08 1.69 7.61
C GLU A 243 -25.94 1.59 9.15
N VAL A 244 -25.21 0.61 9.65
CA VAL A 244 -24.97 0.47 11.09
C VAL A 244 -24.05 1.58 11.56
N CYS A 245 -24.51 2.36 12.55
CA CYS A 245 -23.74 3.43 13.16
C CYS A 245 -22.67 2.89 14.12
N TRP A 246 -21.58 3.62 14.30
CA TRP A 246 -20.53 3.24 15.26
C TRP A 246 -21.09 3.03 16.69
N SER A 247 -22.00 3.89 17.15
CA SER A 247 -22.59 3.75 18.49
C SER A 247 -23.31 2.41 18.72
N THR A 248 -23.94 1.88 17.68
CA THR A 248 -24.57 0.55 17.73
C THR A 248 -23.50 -0.54 17.73
N ALA A 249 -22.53 -0.45 16.82
CA ALA A 249 -21.43 -1.40 16.70
C ALA A 249 -20.61 -1.48 18.00
N GLU A 250 -20.33 -0.32 18.62
CA GLU A 250 -19.61 -0.23 19.90
C GLU A 250 -20.41 -0.90 21.04
N ALA A 251 -21.74 -0.70 21.07
CA ALA A 251 -22.63 -1.35 22.05
C ALA A 251 -22.68 -2.88 21.85
N ASP A 252 -22.52 -3.37 20.61
CA ASP A 252 -22.45 -4.79 20.27
C ASP A 252 -21.03 -5.39 20.50
N GLY A 253 -20.07 -4.57 20.96
CA GLY A 253 -18.71 -5.01 21.30
C GLY A 253 -17.75 -5.05 20.13
N VAL A 254 -18.04 -4.35 19.02
CA VAL A 254 -17.10 -4.21 17.90
C VAL A 254 -15.84 -3.47 18.37
N PRO A 255 -14.62 -3.99 18.09
CA PRO A 255 -13.39 -3.35 18.49
C PRO A 255 -13.21 -1.97 17.85
N VAL A 256 -12.62 -1.02 18.60
CA VAL A 256 -12.35 0.35 18.13
C VAL A 256 -11.47 0.37 16.86
N ALA A 257 -10.63 -0.64 16.64
CA ALA A 257 -9.83 -0.80 15.43
C ALA A 257 -10.69 -0.88 14.15
N LEU A 258 -11.96 -1.29 14.26
CA LEU A 258 -12.89 -1.38 13.14
C LEU A 258 -13.75 -0.14 12.97
N ARG A 259 -13.58 0.90 13.79
CA ARG A 259 -14.41 2.11 13.75
C ARG A 259 -14.49 2.76 12.37
N ALA A 260 -13.39 2.73 11.61
CA ALA A 260 -13.33 3.34 10.27
C ALA A 260 -14.30 2.71 9.25
N TYR A 261 -14.83 1.54 9.55
CA TYR A 261 -15.80 0.84 8.70
C TYR A 261 -17.26 1.27 8.99
N PHE A 262 -17.51 2.04 10.03
CA PHE A 262 -18.85 2.48 10.44
C PHE A 262 -18.99 4.00 10.27
N THR A 263 -20.08 4.38 9.62
CA THR A 263 -20.48 5.78 9.43
C THR A 263 -21.53 6.17 10.47
N CYS A 264 -21.90 7.40 10.56
CA CYS A 264 -22.67 8.09 11.54
C CYS A 264 -21.80 8.38 12.78
#